data_ae324ff6682b06e5299dc3200ad7cfb9
#
_entry.id   ae324ff6682b06e5299dc3200ad7cfb9
#
_cell.length_a   1.000
_cell.length_b   1.000
_cell.length_c   1.000
_cell.angle_alpha   90.00
_cell.angle_beta   90.00
_cell.angle_gamma   90.00
#
_symmetry.space_group_name_H-M   'P 1'
#
loop_
_entity.id
_entity.type
_entity.pdbx_description
1 polymer ?
#
loop_
_entity_poly.entity_id
_entity_poly.type
_entity_poly.pdbx_seq_one_letter_code
_entity_poly.pdbx_strand_id
1 'polypeptide(L)'
;ELTTLEALSASPNLDCFRSYQIEPKEDGVGFDIYLLAEHRTTLSEYLADNAITHLCAVNLAMDLCSALVDLRAAGLVHRDVKPGNIYLNSQGHFVLGDLGIAKIEELKYCSMPENMLSSYSAPELFSLVGSIEPTTDIYSVGLILYRIYNGNHAPFEDERTSAKAADKLRITGKDLPAPMYADYEMAEIIHKACAFKPEDRYQDPNEMKQALVEYMKRNQLDDTLIVPPIAGEHEPVDLTQEEPEIVRQGAAELN
;
A
#
# COMPACT_ATOMS: atom_id res chain seq x y z
N GLU A 1 -21.49 -0.96 -5.98
CA GLU A 1 -20.13 -1.41 -5.57
C GLU A 1 -19.72 -2.68 -6.32
N LEU A 2 -20.49 -3.77 -6.28
CA LEU A 2 -20.13 -5.03 -6.97
C LEU A 2 -19.92 -4.85 -8.48
N THR A 3 -20.74 -4.05 -9.14
CA THR A 3 -20.64 -3.76 -10.59
C THR A 3 -19.30 -3.06 -10.93
N THR A 4 -18.83 -2.19 -10.04
CA THR A 4 -17.53 -1.50 -10.21
C THR A 4 -16.37 -2.48 -10.00
N LEU A 5 -16.48 -3.35 -8.99
CA LEU A 5 -15.49 -4.39 -8.75
C LEU A 5 -15.44 -5.43 -9.89
N GLU A 6 -16.61 -5.78 -10.47
CA GLU A 6 -16.66 -6.63 -11.67
C GLU A 6 -15.97 -5.99 -12.88
N ALA A 7 -16.14 -4.67 -13.07
CA ALA A 7 -15.44 -3.95 -14.14
C ALA A 7 -13.91 -3.94 -13.93
N LEU A 8 -13.47 -3.86 -12.69
CA LEU A 8 -12.04 -3.90 -12.33
C LEU A 8 -11.44 -5.32 -12.41
N SER A 9 -12.26 -6.38 -12.40
CA SER A 9 -11.78 -7.77 -12.48
C SER A 9 -11.05 -8.08 -13.80
N ALA A 10 -11.22 -7.26 -14.83
CA ALA A 10 -10.48 -7.37 -16.08
C ALA A 10 -9.08 -6.73 -16.03
N SER A 11 -8.75 -5.97 -14.98
CA SER A 11 -7.44 -5.36 -14.83
C SER A 11 -6.38 -6.43 -14.51
N PRO A 12 -5.24 -6.46 -15.23
CA PRO A 12 -4.14 -7.34 -14.90
C PRO A 12 -3.35 -6.89 -13.66
N ASN A 13 -3.58 -5.66 -13.18
CA ASN A 13 -2.85 -5.03 -12.09
C ASN A 13 -3.57 -5.16 -10.73
N LEU A 14 -4.80 -5.69 -10.74
CA LEU A 14 -5.63 -5.81 -9.54
C LEU A 14 -5.91 -7.29 -9.25
N ASP A 15 -5.80 -7.67 -7.98
CA ASP A 15 -6.24 -8.98 -7.50
C ASP A 15 -7.70 -8.90 -7.08
N CYS A 16 -8.59 -9.24 -8.01
CA CYS A 16 -10.02 -9.27 -7.80
C CYS A 16 -10.49 -10.71 -7.54
N PHE A 17 -11.67 -10.83 -6.94
CA PHE A 17 -12.30 -12.12 -6.74
C PHE A 17 -12.67 -12.79 -8.09
N ARG A 18 -12.62 -14.13 -8.14
CA ARG A 18 -13.02 -14.94 -9.31
C ARG A 18 -14.53 -15.06 -9.43
N SER A 19 -15.20 -15.16 -8.29
CA SER A 19 -16.66 -15.25 -8.20
C SER A 19 -17.12 -14.81 -6.82
N TYR A 20 -18.41 -14.56 -6.69
CA TYR A 20 -19.01 -14.24 -5.41
C TYR A 20 -20.36 -14.97 -5.23
N GLN A 21 -20.77 -15.14 -3.98
CA GLN A 21 -22.07 -15.64 -3.59
C GLN A 21 -22.66 -14.71 -2.53
N ILE A 22 -23.96 -14.42 -2.66
CA ILE A 22 -24.67 -13.56 -1.71
C ILE A 22 -25.75 -14.43 -1.04
N GLU A 23 -25.73 -14.47 0.29
CA GLU A 23 -26.70 -15.19 1.09
C GLU A 23 -27.41 -14.24 2.06
N PRO A 24 -28.74 -14.31 2.20
CA PRO A 24 -29.43 -13.56 3.24
C PRO A 24 -28.96 -14.05 4.62
N LYS A 25 -28.78 -13.14 5.56
CA LYS A 25 -28.48 -13.49 6.94
C LYS A 25 -29.65 -14.25 7.59
N GLU A 26 -29.36 -15.14 8.51
CA GLU A 26 -30.36 -15.96 9.21
C GLU A 26 -31.39 -15.11 9.98
N ASP A 27 -30.98 -13.92 10.46
CA ASP A 27 -31.86 -12.95 11.14
C ASP A 27 -32.74 -12.14 10.20
N GLY A 28 -32.58 -12.32 8.88
CA GLY A 28 -33.33 -11.58 7.84
C GLY A 28 -32.90 -10.12 7.67
N VAL A 29 -31.85 -9.65 8.36
CA VAL A 29 -31.36 -8.28 8.25
C VAL A 29 -29.99 -8.25 7.59
N GLY A 30 -29.95 -7.98 6.28
CA GLY A 30 -28.72 -7.89 5.49
C GLY A 30 -28.34 -9.19 4.78
N PHE A 31 -27.12 -9.20 4.23
CA PHE A 31 -26.60 -10.28 3.44
C PHE A 31 -25.16 -10.59 3.86
N ASP A 32 -24.77 -11.86 3.75
CA ASP A 32 -23.37 -12.28 3.77
C ASP A 32 -22.89 -12.40 2.32
N ILE A 33 -21.70 -11.86 2.05
CA ILE A 33 -21.08 -11.90 0.72
C ILE A 33 -19.82 -12.76 0.85
N TYR A 34 -19.81 -13.88 0.13
CA TYR A 34 -18.66 -14.77 0.04
C TYR A 34 -17.91 -14.47 -1.25
N LEU A 35 -16.63 -14.16 -1.15
CA LEU A 35 -15.77 -13.90 -2.28
C LEU A 35 -14.80 -15.07 -2.47
N LEU A 36 -14.73 -15.62 -3.67
CA LEU A 36 -13.74 -16.63 -4.05
C LEU A 36 -12.59 -15.92 -4.76
N ALA A 37 -11.43 -15.92 -4.13
CA ALA A 37 -10.19 -15.38 -4.70
C ALA A 37 -9.14 -16.49 -4.86
N GLU A 38 -8.13 -16.23 -5.68
CA GLU A 38 -6.96 -17.11 -5.78
C GLU A 38 -6.05 -16.87 -4.58
N HIS A 39 -5.60 -17.96 -3.97
CA HIS A 39 -4.59 -17.84 -2.92
C HIS A 39 -3.23 -17.49 -3.57
N ARG A 40 -2.63 -16.40 -3.13
CA ARG A 40 -1.35 -15.90 -3.63
C ARG A 40 -0.46 -15.49 -2.47
N THR A 41 0.85 -15.49 -2.70
CA THR A 41 1.83 -14.97 -1.75
C THR A 41 1.70 -13.46 -1.65
N THR A 42 1.56 -12.94 -0.45
CA THR A 42 1.57 -11.51 -0.18
C THR A 42 3.00 -10.94 -0.30
N LEU A 43 3.10 -9.62 -0.53
CA LEU A 43 4.40 -8.95 -0.47
C LEU A 43 5.04 -9.07 0.91
N SER A 44 4.24 -9.10 1.99
CA SER A 44 4.75 -9.33 3.35
C SER A 44 5.45 -10.68 3.47
N GLU A 45 4.82 -11.75 3.02
CA GLU A 45 5.41 -13.10 3.01
C GLU A 45 6.63 -13.16 2.08
N TYR A 46 6.52 -12.55 0.90
CA TYR A 46 7.64 -12.51 -0.03
C TYR A 46 8.90 -11.86 0.58
N LEU A 47 8.73 -10.70 1.24
CA LEU A 47 9.83 -9.97 1.87
C LEU A 47 10.39 -10.67 3.12
N ALA A 48 9.61 -11.52 3.79
CA ALA A 48 10.09 -12.31 4.92
C ALA A 48 11.09 -13.39 4.48
N ASP A 49 10.85 -13.99 3.30
CA ASP A 49 11.63 -15.13 2.82
C ASP A 49 12.65 -14.76 1.73
N ASN A 50 12.56 -13.57 1.14
CA ASN A 50 13.37 -13.17 -0.01
C ASN A 50 14.03 -11.81 0.18
N ALA A 51 15.31 -11.72 -0.18
CA ALA A 51 15.94 -10.43 -0.39
C ALA A 51 15.41 -9.77 -1.66
N ILE A 52 15.23 -8.45 -1.62
CA ILE A 52 14.71 -7.69 -2.76
C ILE A 52 15.85 -6.99 -3.51
N THR A 53 15.79 -7.02 -4.85
CA THR A 53 16.75 -6.33 -5.71
C THR A 53 16.23 -4.94 -6.09
N HIS A 54 17.14 -4.06 -6.55
CA HIS A 54 16.76 -2.74 -7.06
C HIS A 54 15.74 -2.85 -8.21
N LEU A 55 15.97 -3.77 -9.14
CA LEU A 55 15.07 -4.01 -10.25
C LEU A 55 13.68 -4.48 -9.77
N CYS A 56 13.64 -5.40 -8.81
CA CYS A 56 12.39 -5.91 -8.24
C CYS A 56 11.60 -4.80 -7.52
N ALA A 57 12.27 -3.96 -6.73
CA ALA A 57 11.62 -2.85 -6.01
C ALA A 57 11.02 -1.80 -6.96
N VAL A 58 11.74 -1.47 -8.04
CA VAL A 58 11.24 -0.53 -9.06
C VAL A 58 10.07 -1.13 -9.83
N ASN A 59 10.14 -2.41 -10.22
CA ASN A 59 9.04 -3.11 -10.89
C ASN A 59 7.80 -3.19 -9.99
N LEU A 60 7.96 -3.52 -8.71
CA LEU A 60 6.88 -3.48 -7.72
C LEU A 60 6.17 -2.11 -7.73
N ALA A 61 6.93 -1.04 -7.61
CA ALA A 61 6.33 0.30 -7.58
C ALA A 61 5.64 0.67 -8.91
N MET A 62 6.19 0.26 -10.05
CA MET A 62 5.57 0.47 -11.37
C MET A 62 4.26 -0.32 -11.53
N ASP A 63 4.23 -1.57 -11.05
CA ASP A 63 3.03 -2.40 -11.03
C ASP A 63 1.94 -1.77 -10.15
N LEU A 64 2.31 -1.30 -8.95
CA LEU A 64 1.39 -0.60 -8.06
C LEU A 64 0.87 0.71 -8.68
N CYS A 65 1.75 1.51 -9.29
CA CYS A 65 1.29 2.71 -10.01
C CYS A 65 0.28 2.35 -11.12
N SER A 66 0.48 1.23 -11.82
CA SER A 66 -0.47 0.76 -12.84
C SER A 66 -1.83 0.39 -12.23
N ALA A 67 -1.82 -0.30 -11.08
CA ALA A 67 -3.03 -0.61 -10.32
C ALA A 67 -3.78 0.67 -9.88
N LEU A 68 -3.04 1.68 -9.38
CA LEU A 68 -3.63 2.97 -8.99
C LEU A 68 -4.21 3.75 -10.18
N VAL A 69 -3.63 3.62 -11.38
CA VAL A 69 -4.21 4.20 -12.61
C VAL A 69 -5.56 3.56 -12.91
N ASP A 70 -5.66 2.23 -12.80
CA ASP A 70 -6.92 1.52 -13.06
C ASP A 70 -8.00 1.89 -12.03
N LEU A 71 -7.63 1.99 -10.75
CA LEU A 71 -8.55 2.45 -9.69
C LEU A 71 -9.03 3.88 -9.93
N ARG A 72 -8.11 4.79 -10.26
CA ARG A 72 -8.43 6.18 -10.57
C ARG A 72 -9.38 6.29 -11.77
N ALA A 73 -9.16 5.51 -12.82
CA ALA A 73 -10.05 5.46 -13.98
C ALA A 73 -11.46 5.01 -13.63
N ALA A 74 -11.61 4.20 -12.57
CA ALA A 74 -12.89 3.78 -12.00
C ALA A 74 -13.45 4.77 -10.95
N GLY A 75 -12.77 5.89 -10.68
CA GLY A 75 -13.15 6.86 -9.65
C GLY A 75 -12.99 6.34 -8.22
N LEU A 76 -12.02 5.45 -7.99
CA LEU A 76 -11.77 4.82 -6.70
C LEU A 76 -10.42 5.25 -6.12
N VAL A 77 -10.37 5.30 -4.79
CA VAL A 77 -9.15 5.43 -3.98
C VAL A 77 -9.07 4.22 -3.07
N HIS A 78 -7.93 3.53 -3.04
CA HIS A 78 -7.76 2.27 -2.30
C HIS A 78 -7.75 2.46 -0.79
N ARG A 79 -6.95 3.41 -0.28
CA ARG A 79 -6.81 3.83 1.14
C ARG A 79 -6.10 2.85 2.07
N ASP A 80 -5.82 1.64 1.62
CA ASP A 80 -5.11 0.63 2.42
C ASP A 80 -4.04 -0.10 1.60
N VAL A 81 -3.22 0.67 0.87
CA VAL A 81 -2.07 0.13 0.15
C VAL A 81 -0.98 -0.20 1.16
N LYS A 82 -0.75 -1.50 1.37
CA LYS A 82 0.24 -2.06 2.31
C LYS A 82 0.73 -3.42 1.82
N PRO A 83 1.87 -3.94 2.31
CA PRO A 83 2.42 -5.21 1.85
C PRO A 83 1.47 -6.41 1.98
N GLY A 84 0.59 -6.44 3.00
CA GLY A 84 -0.42 -7.51 3.16
C GLY A 84 -1.50 -7.52 2.09
N ASN A 85 -1.72 -6.40 1.39
CA ASN A 85 -2.72 -6.25 0.33
C ASN A 85 -2.11 -6.27 -1.08
N ILE A 86 -0.83 -6.59 -1.19
CA ILE A 86 -0.11 -6.70 -2.46
C ILE A 86 0.27 -8.15 -2.65
N TYR A 87 -0.03 -8.71 -3.80
CA TYR A 87 0.14 -10.15 -4.08
C TYR A 87 1.05 -10.36 -5.27
N LEU A 88 1.83 -11.45 -5.25
CA LEU A 88 2.64 -11.87 -6.37
C LEU A 88 1.83 -12.82 -7.26
N ASN A 89 1.66 -12.48 -8.53
CA ASN A 89 0.97 -13.34 -9.48
C ASN A 89 1.92 -14.41 -10.08
N SER A 90 1.36 -15.37 -10.81
CA SER A 90 2.11 -16.46 -11.43
C SER A 90 3.09 -16.03 -12.54
N GLN A 91 3.02 -14.78 -12.98
CA GLN A 91 3.90 -14.20 -14.00
C GLN A 91 5.06 -13.40 -13.39
N GLY A 92 5.12 -13.31 -12.05
CA GLY A 92 6.16 -12.54 -11.35
C GLY A 92 5.87 -11.04 -11.22
N HIS A 93 4.63 -10.61 -11.49
CA HIS A 93 4.18 -9.22 -11.29
C HIS A 93 3.45 -9.08 -9.97
N PHE A 94 3.51 -7.89 -9.40
CA PHE A 94 2.78 -7.54 -8.20
C PHE A 94 1.42 -6.95 -8.57
N VAL A 95 0.38 -7.43 -7.90
CA VAL A 95 -1.00 -6.97 -8.09
C VAL A 95 -1.56 -6.46 -6.77
N LEU A 96 -2.36 -5.39 -6.83
CA LEU A 96 -2.97 -4.79 -5.66
C LEU A 96 -4.35 -5.42 -5.44
N GLY A 97 -4.61 -5.92 -4.24
CA GLY A 97 -5.88 -6.53 -3.88
C GLY A 97 -6.47 -5.94 -2.60
N ASP A 98 -7.46 -6.62 -2.04
CA ASP A 98 -8.26 -6.15 -0.90
C ASP A 98 -8.92 -4.78 -1.15
N LEU A 99 -9.78 -4.73 -2.17
CA LEU A 99 -10.54 -3.53 -2.52
C LEU A 99 -11.73 -3.27 -1.55
N GLY A 100 -11.81 -4.00 -0.43
CA GLY A 100 -12.94 -3.95 0.51
C GLY A 100 -13.17 -2.59 1.17
N ILE A 101 -12.14 -1.77 1.26
CA ILE A 101 -12.23 -0.39 1.78
C ILE A 101 -12.07 0.68 0.70
N ALA A 102 -11.87 0.27 -0.56
CA ALA A 102 -11.86 1.20 -1.67
C ALA A 102 -13.19 1.95 -1.74
N LYS A 103 -13.14 3.26 -1.79
CA LYS A 103 -14.33 4.11 -1.78
C LYS A 103 -14.34 5.04 -2.98
N ILE A 104 -15.56 5.33 -3.43
CA ILE A 104 -15.82 6.29 -4.48
C ILE A 104 -15.23 7.64 -4.07
N GLU A 105 -14.53 8.29 -4.98
CA GLU A 105 -13.88 9.58 -4.79
C GLU A 105 -14.83 10.68 -4.24
N GLU A 106 -16.12 10.56 -4.52
CA GLU A 106 -17.16 11.47 -4.01
C GLU A 106 -17.32 11.44 -2.48
N LEU A 107 -16.87 10.37 -1.78
CA LEU A 107 -16.92 10.25 -0.32
C LEU A 107 -15.68 10.87 0.35
N LYS A 108 -15.25 12.03 -0.13
CA LYS A 108 -13.98 12.71 0.25
C LYS A 108 -13.81 13.04 1.74
N TYR A 109 -14.89 13.07 2.51
CA TYR A 109 -14.88 13.59 3.88
C TYR A 109 -15.11 12.54 4.98
N CYS A 110 -15.02 11.28 4.67
CA CYS A 110 -15.14 10.24 5.69
C CYS A 110 -13.77 10.01 6.35
N SER A 111 -13.62 10.43 7.61
CA SER A 111 -12.51 9.97 8.44
C SER A 111 -12.53 8.44 8.51
N MET A 112 -11.36 7.83 8.34
CA MET A 112 -11.24 6.39 8.56
C MET A 112 -11.25 6.10 10.06
N PRO A 113 -11.92 5.02 10.50
CA PRO A 113 -11.77 4.53 11.86
C PRO A 113 -10.30 4.26 12.18
N GLU A 114 -9.87 4.58 13.41
CA GLU A 114 -8.46 4.47 13.81
C GLU A 114 -7.91 3.05 13.64
N ASN A 115 -8.75 2.02 13.82
CA ASN A 115 -8.40 0.62 13.61
C ASN A 115 -8.25 0.20 12.13
N MET A 116 -8.56 1.08 11.18
CA MET A 116 -8.32 0.88 9.74
C MET A 116 -7.08 1.61 9.24
N LEU A 117 -6.40 2.37 10.10
CA LEU A 117 -5.17 3.07 9.76
C LEU A 117 -3.97 2.16 9.99
N SER A 118 -3.09 2.10 9.01
CA SER A 118 -1.87 1.31 9.05
C SER A 118 -0.63 2.21 9.16
N SER A 119 0.52 1.60 9.43
CA SER A 119 1.81 2.29 9.37
C SER A 119 2.20 2.76 7.96
N TYR A 120 1.42 2.41 6.95
CA TYR A 120 1.57 2.87 5.55
C TYR A 120 0.58 3.97 5.17
N SER A 121 -0.39 4.28 6.04
CA SER A 121 -1.42 5.28 5.78
C SER A 121 -0.86 6.70 5.67
N ALA A 122 -1.36 7.46 4.73
CA ALA A 122 -0.95 8.85 4.50
C ALA A 122 -1.40 9.77 5.66
N PRO A 123 -0.66 10.86 5.95
CA PRO A 123 -0.94 11.74 7.09
C PRO A 123 -2.36 12.30 7.14
N GLU A 124 -2.94 12.65 6.01
CA GLU A 124 -4.30 13.20 5.92
C GLU A 124 -5.37 12.23 6.39
N LEU A 125 -5.12 10.90 6.35
CA LEU A 125 -6.08 9.90 6.84
C LEU A 125 -6.22 9.92 8.37
N PHE A 126 -5.23 10.47 9.09
CA PHE A 126 -5.26 10.65 10.54
C PHE A 126 -5.95 11.97 10.95
N SER A 127 -6.35 12.78 9.97
CA SER A 127 -7.01 14.07 10.22
C SER A 127 -8.52 13.96 10.01
N LEU A 128 -9.29 14.61 10.88
CA LEU A 128 -10.74 14.75 10.71
C LEU A 128 -11.11 15.77 9.62
N VAL A 129 -10.14 16.54 9.14
CA VAL A 129 -10.33 17.65 8.21
C VAL A 129 -9.37 17.46 7.04
N GLY A 130 -9.73 16.62 6.10
CA GLY A 130 -8.92 16.43 4.89
C GLY A 130 -9.75 15.78 3.79
N SER A 131 -9.46 16.10 2.55
CA SER A 131 -9.99 15.35 1.42
C SER A 131 -9.10 14.12 1.18
N ILE A 132 -9.75 13.00 0.89
CA ILE A 132 -9.05 11.79 0.50
C ILE A 132 -8.99 11.80 -1.03
N GLU A 133 -7.77 11.87 -1.56
CA GLU A 133 -7.49 12.01 -2.98
C GLU A 133 -6.67 10.80 -3.46
N PRO A 134 -6.57 10.56 -4.77
CA PRO A 134 -5.70 9.51 -5.31
C PRO A 134 -4.22 9.62 -4.87
N THR A 135 -3.77 10.83 -4.51
CA THR A 135 -2.43 11.09 -3.95
C THR A 135 -2.19 10.43 -2.59
N THR A 136 -3.25 10.01 -1.89
CA THR A 136 -3.19 9.24 -0.65
C THR A 136 -2.53 7.87 -0.88
N ASP A 137 -2.93 7.17 -1.94
CA ASP A 137 -2.37 5.85 -2.28
C ASP A 137 -0.93 5.97 -2.81
N ILE A 138 -0.62 7.05 -3.52
CA ILE A 138 0.75 7.36 -3.97
C ILE A 138 1.71 7.49 -2.77
N TYR A 139 1.27 8.12 -1.68
CA TYR A 139 2.04 8.20 -0.45
C TYR A 139 2.35 6.80 0.11
N SER A 140 1.37 5.92 0.13
CA SER A 140 1.54 4.54 0.63
C SER A 140 2.53 3.74 -0.23
N VAL A 141 2.48 3.87 -1.56
CA VAL A 141 3.49 3.27 -2.47
C VAL A 141 4.88 3.84 -2.18
N GLY A 142 4.99 5.16 -2.00
CA GLY A 142 6.26 5.80 -1.62
C GLY A 142 6.81 5.26 -0.31
N LEU A 143 5.95 5.03 0.68
CA LEU A 143 6.36 4.51 1.98
C LEU A 143 6.76 3.03 1.95
N ILE A 144 6.16 2.23 1.08
CA ILE A 144 6.62 0.86 0.80
C ILE A 144 8.03 0.90 0.23
N LEU A 145 8.30 1.74 -0.78
CA LEU A 145 9.66 1.93 -1.30
C LEU A 145 10.62 2.43 -0.23
N TYR A 146 10.20 3.42 0.58
CA TYR A 146 11.01 3.92 1.68
C TYR A 146 11.50 2.78 2.57
N ARG A 147 10.59 1.94 3.07
CA ARG A 147 10.93 0.83 3.94
C ARG A 147 11.85 -0.19 3.25
N ILE A 148 11.57 -0.53 2.00
CA ILE A 148 12.44 -1.42 1.21
C ILE A 148 13.87 -0.86 1.14
N TYR A 149 14.03 0.43 0.83
CA TYR A 149 15.32 1.09 0.76
C TYR A 149 15.89 1.52 2.12
N ASN A 150 15.21 1.21 3.22
CA ASN A 150 15.63 1.52 4.58
C ASN A 150 15.75 0.28 5.47
N GLY A 151 15.99 -0.90 4.88
CA GLY A 151 16.13 -2.15 5.62
C GLY A 151 14.87 -2.54 6.40
N ASN A 152 13.70 -2.25 5.85
CA ASN A 152 12.38 -2.47 6.43
C ASN A 152 12.04 -1.59 7.65
N HIS A 153 12.88 -0.62 7.99
CA HIS A 153 12.59 0.34 9.06
C HIS A 153 11.72 1.49 8.57
N ALA A 154 10.80 1.94 9.43
CA ALA A 154 10.00 3.13 9.19
C ALA A 154 10.87 4.40 9.17
N PRO A 155 10.42 5.50 8.53
CA PRO A 155 11.06 6.80 8.69
C PRO A 155 11.17 7.16 10.17
N PHE A 156 12.34 7.64 10.63
CA PHE A 156 12.66 7.99 12.03
C PHE A 156 12.81 6.81 13.01
N GLU A 157 12.63 5.58 12.56
CA GLU A 157 12.90 4.41 13.38
C GLU A 157 14.40 4.19 13.53
N ASP A 158 14.86 4.05 14.77
CA ASP A 158 16.24 3.79 15.13
C ASP A 158 16.32 3.01 16.47
N GLU A 159 17.52 2.76 16.98
CA GLU A 159 17.73 2.03 18.26
C GLU A 159 17.02 2.67 19.47
N ARG A 160 16.59 3.94 19.38
CA ARG A 160 15.95 4.71 20.47
C ARG A 160 14.48 5.00 20.17
N THR A 161 14.08 4.92 18.93
CA THR A 161 12.74 5.28 18.45
C THR A 161 12.06 4.04 17.88
N SER A 162 11.09 3.50 18.60
CA SER A 162 10.31 2.33 18.12
C SER A 162 9.48 2.69 16.88
N ALA A 163 9.10 1.68 16.10
CA ALA A 163 8.25 1.83 14.91
C ALA A 163 6.99 2.68 15.21
N LYS A 164 6.29 2.42 16.32
CA LYS A 164 5.11 3.18 16.74
C LYS A 164 5.39 4.66 17.03
N ALA A 165 6.56 4.98 17.61
CA ALA A 165 6.97 6.37 17.84
C ALA A 165 7.41 7.05 16.54
N ALA A 166 8.06 6.32 15.65
CA ALA A 166 8.47 6.76 14.33
C ALA A 166 7.25 7.13 13.46
N ASP A 167 6.20 6.29 13.44
CA ASP A 167 4.95 6.58 12.74
C ASP A 167 4.28 7.87 13.26
N LYS A 168 4.30 8.11 14.57
CA LYS A 168 3.79 9.38 15.12
C LYS A 168 4.57 10.59 14.62
N LEU A 169 5.90 10.48 14.49
CA LEU A 169 6.72 11.57 13.95
C LEU A 169 6.41 11.82 12.47
N ARG A 170 6.22 10.75 11.69
CA ARG A 170 5.91 10.83 10.27
C ARG A 170 4.66 11.65 9.96
N ILE A 171 3.61 11.53 10.78
CA ILE A 171 2.35 12.24 10.59
C ILE A 171 2.35 13.67 11.14
N THR A 172 3.46 14.17 11.67
CA THR A 172 3.56 15.57 12.17
C THR A 172 4.02 16.58 11.13
N GLY A 173 4.37 16.14 9.90
CA GLY A 173 4.90 17.01 8.86
C GLY A 173 6.39 17.28 8.96
N LYS A 174 7.12 16.49 9.75
CA LYS A 174 8.58 16.55 9.80
C LYS A 174 9.13 15.96 8.50
N ASP A 175 10.15 16.59 7.93
CA ASP A 175 10.83 16.12 6.73
C ASP A 175 11.39 14.71 6.96
N LEU A 176 11.08 13.79 6.05
CA LEU A 176 11.56 12.42 6.14
C LEU A 176 13.07 12.35 5.91
N PRO A 177 13.82 11.59 6.71
CA PRO A 177 15.23 11.32 6.41
C PRO A 177 15.35 10.54 5.09
N ALA A 178 16.49 10.62 4.43
CA ALA A 178 16.75 9.80 3.25
C ALA A 178 16.81 8.31 3.64
N PRO A 179 16.22 7.41 2.84
CA PRO A 179 16.36 5.97 3.07
C PRO A 179 17.83 5.54 2.97
N MET A 180 18.27 4.67 3.86
CA MET A 180 19.68 4.31 4.06
C MET A 180 20.37 3.74 2.81
N TYR A 181 19.64 2.98 2.00
CA TYR A 181 20.16 2.25 0.83
C TYR A 181 19.69 2.84 -0.51
N ALA A 182 18.98 3.97 -0.49
CA ALA A 182 18.59 4.67 -1.72
C ALA A 182 19.74 5.57 -2.19
N ASP A 183 19.99 5.59 -3.48
CA ASP A 183 20.78 6.67 -4.06
C ASP A 183 20.00 8.00 -4.04
N TYR A 184 20.66 9.08 -4.40
CA TYR A 184 20.06 10.40 -4.36
C TYR A 184 18.77 10.49 -5.21
N GLU A 185 18.78 9.91 -6.41
CA GLU A 185 17.67 10.01 -7.34
C GLU A 185 16.45 9.18 -6.88
N MET A 186 16.67 7.98 -6.36
CA MET A 186 15.61 7.16 -5.75
C MET A 186 15.06 7.84 -4.48
N ALA A 187 15.92 8.42 -3.64
CA ALA A 187 15.50 9.17 -2.45
C ALA A 187 14.58 10.35 -2.83
N GLU A 188 14.89 11.10 -3.89
CA GLU A 188 14.04 12.18 -4.39
C GLU A 188 12.67 11.67 -4.87
N ILE A 189 12.62 10.54 -5.57
CA ILE A 189 11.36 9.91 -6.00
C ILE A 189 10.51 9.54 -4.78
N ILE A 190 11.13 8.90 -3.77
CA ILE A 190 10.47 8.49 -2.54
C ILE A 190 9.99 9.71 -1.75
N HIS A 191 10.84 10.73 -1.55
CA HIS A 191 10.49 11.94 -0.82
C HIS A 191 9.33 12.69 -1.47
N LYS A 192 9.31 12.78 -2.80
CA LYS A 192 8.19 13.40 -3.51
C LYS A 192 6.90 12.60 -3.34
N ALA A 193 6.94 11.27 -3.44
CA ALA A 193 5.77 10.44 -3.20
C ALA A 193 5.26 10.56 -1.76
N CYS A 194 6.18 10.65 -0.78
CA CYS A 194 5.91 10.75 0.65
C CYS A 194 5.82 12.19 1.18
N ALA A 195 5.67 13.20 0.32
CA ALA A 195 5.51 14.57 0.77
C ALA A 195 4.32 14.69 1.74
N PHE A 196 4.49 15.45 2.83
CA PHE A 196 3.46 15.59 3.85
C PHE A 196 2.16 16.15 3.28
N LYS A 197 2.25 17.21 2.46
CA LYS A 197 1.11 17.80 1.80
C LYS A 197 0.77 17.04 0.51
N PRO A 198 -0.50 16.65 0.31
CA PRO A 198 -0.92 15.95 -0.90
C PRO A 198 -0.59 16.68 -2.21
N GLU A 199 -0.66 18.03 -2.21
CA GLU A 199 -0.35 18.87 -3.36
C GLU A 199 1.13 18.85 -3.77
N ASP A 200 2.04 18.49 -2.88
CA ASP A 200 3.47 18.40 -3.15
C ASP A 200 3.90 17.02 -3.69
N ARG A 201 2.98 16.05 -3.69
CA ARG A 201 3.20 14.69 -4.22
C ARG A 201 3.08 14.64 -5.74
N TYR A 202 3.33 13.47 -6.32
CA TYR A 202 2.86 13.18 -7.67
C TYR A 202 1.33 13.28 -7.71
N GLN A 203 0.79 14.02 -8.69
CA GLN A 203 -0.66 14.26 -8.80
C GLN A 203 -1.36 13.17 -9.60
N ASP A 204 -0.60 12.35 -10.30
CA ASP A 204 -1.07 11.21 -11.08
C ASP A 204 -0.13 10.02 -10.85
N PRO A 205 -0.64 8.78 -10.63
CA PRO A 205 0.21 7.60 -10.53
C PRO A 205 1.11 7.41 -11.75
N ASN A 206 0.68 7.84 -12.95
CA ASN A 206 1.52 7.81 -14.14
C ASN A 206 2.75 8.72 -14.04
N GLU A 207 2.67 9.85 -13.33
CA GLU A 207 3.84 10.72 -13.12
C GLU A 207 4.92 10.00 -12.30
N MET A 208 4.52 9.32 -11.22
CA MET A 208 5.44 8.52 -10.41
C MET A 208 6.01 7.35 -11.24
N LYS A 209 5.15 6.64 -11.98
CA LYS A 209 5.58 5.56 -12.88
C LYS A 209 6.60 6.04 -13.91
N GLN A 210 6.39 7.19 -14.51
CA GLN A 210 7.32 7.79 -15.47
C GLN A 210 8.68 8.11 -14.81
N ALA A 211 8.68 8.69 -13.61
CA ALA A 211 9.91 8.96 -12.88
C ALA A 211 10.70 7.68 -12.60
N LEU A 212 10.01 6.58 -12.23
CA LEU A 212 10.62 5.27 -12.02
C LEU A 212 11.18 4.67 -13.33
N VAL A 213 10.45 4.80 -14.45
CA VAL A 213 10.92 4.36 -15.77
C VAL A 213 12.18 5.12 -16.19
N GLU A 214 12.22 6.42 -15.96
CA GLU A 214 13.39 7.24 -16.27
C GLU A 214 14.59 6.90 -15.38
N TYR A 215 14.34 6.69 -14.09
CA TYR A 215 15.35 6.20 -13.15
C TYR A 215 15.94 4.87 -13.61
N MET A 216 15.10 3.89 -13.95
CA MET A 216 15.52 2.58 -14.41
C MET A 216 16.40 2.67 -15.66
N LYS A 217 16.01 3.52 -16.64
CA LYS A 217 16.77 3.72 -17.90
C LYS A 217 18.14 4.36 -17.65
N ARG A 218 18.23 5.34 -16.75
CA ARG A 218 19.48 6.05 -16.46
C ARG A 218 20.47 5.19 -15.70
N ASN A 219 19.97 4.40 -14.76
CA ASN A 219 20.80 3.64 -13.84
C ASN A 219 21.07 2.19 -14.31
N GLN A 220 20.49 1.76 -15.43
CA GLN A 220 20.68 0.40 -15.99
C GLN A 220 20.51 -0.68 -14.91
N LEU A 221 19.39 -0.60 -14.18
CA LEU A 221 19.15 -1.47 -13.02
C LEU A 221 19.31 -2.95 -13.35
N ASP A 222 19.97 -3.63 -12.46
CA ASP A 222 20.20 -5.07 -12.48
C ASP A 222 19.60 -5.75 -11.22
N ASP A 223 19.89 -7.03 -11.05
CA ASP A 223 19.45 -7.83 -9.91
C ASP A 223 20.36 -7.67 -8.67
N THR A 224 21.06 -6.54 -8.51
CA THR A 224 21.82 -6.25 -7.31
C THR A 224 20.88 -6.06 -6.11
N LEU A 225 21.20 -6.73 -5.01
CA LEU A 225 20.41 -6.64 -3.77
C LEU A 225 20.51 -5.24 -3.16
N ILE A 226 19.38 -4.70 -2.72
CA ILE A 226 19.32 -3.40 -2.00
C ILE A 226 20.02 -3.51 -0.65
N VAL A 227 19.74 -4.61 0.07
CA VAL A 227 20.36 -4.92 1.35
C VAL A 227 21.05 -6.26 1.20
N PRO A 228 22.40 -6.34 1.33
CA PRO A 228 23.04 -7.63 1.36
C PRO A 228 22.47 -8.43 2.55
N PRO A 229 22.23 -9.75 2.38
CA PRO A 229 21.77 -10.57 3.48
C PRO A 229 22.80 -10.48 4.61
N ILE A 230 22.39 -9.93 5.74
CA ILE A 230 23.22 -9.93 6.95
C ILE A 230 23.22 -11.36 7.44
N ALA A 231 24.37 -12.04 7.30
CA ALA A 231 24.55 -13.38 7.81
C ALA A 231 24.34 -13.36 9.33
N GLY A 232 23.15 -13.79 9.76
CA GLY A 232 22.82 -14.17 11.13
C GLY A 232 22.82 -13.06 12.16
N GLU A 233 21.74 -12.29 12.27
CA GLU A 233 21.31 -11.66 13.53
C GLU A 233 20.08 -10.73 13.35
N HIS A 234 19.07 -11.11 12.59
CA HIS A 234 17.76 -10.51 12.77
C HIS A 234 16.71 -11.60 12.77
N GLU A 235 16.05 -11.78 13.91
CA GLU A 235 14.74 -12.41 13.90
C GLU A 235 13.87 -11.63 12.90
N PRO A 236 13.13 -12.31 12.02
CA PRO A 236 12.24 -11.62 11.08
C PRO A 236 11.32 -10.72 11.89
N VAL A 237 11.34 -9.43 11.61
CA VAL A 237 10.34 -8.51 12.15
C VAL A 237 9.00 -9.04 11.67
N ASP A 238 8.21 -9.54 12.58
CA ASP A 238 6.90 -10.10 12.32
C ASP A 238 5.98 -9.00 11.80
N LEU A 239 5.91 -8.88 10.46
CA LEU A 239 5.03 -7.95 9.76
C LEU A 239 3.56 -8.39 9.86
N THR A 240 3.31 -9.59 10.44
CA THR A 240 1.96 -10.15 10.58
C THR A 240 1.27 -9.80 11.89
N GLN A 241 1.95 -9.16 12.86
CA GLN A 241 1.39 -8.88 14.19
C GLN A 241 0.34 -7.77 14.24
N GLU A 242 -0.20 -7.28 13.13
CA GLU A 242 -1.37 -6.41 13.14
C GLU A 242 -2.44 -6.86 12.14
N GLU A 243 -2.75 -8.14 12.07
CA GLU A 243 -4.10 -8.51 11.66
C GLU A 243 -5.03 -8.34 12.86
N PRO A 244 -5.96 -7.36 12.85
CA PRO A 244 -7.01 -7.39 13.85
C PRO A 244 -7.82 -8.67 13.62
N GLU A 245 -7.96 -9.49 14.67
CA GLU A 245 -9.00 -10.52 14.72
C GLU A 245 -10.27 -9.96 14.08
N ILE A 246 -10.84 -10.73 13.14
CA ILE A 246 -12.14 -10.40 12.55
C ILE A 246 -13.15 -10.42 13.70
N VAL A 247 -13.30 -9.29 14.37
CA VAL A 247 -14.39 -9.10 15.31
C VAL A 247 -15.65 -8.98 14.46
N ARG A 248 -16.44 -10.04 14.43
CA ARG A 248 -17.83 -10.00 14.00
C ARG A 248 -18.60 -9.04 14.90
N GLN A 249 -18.48 -7.75 14.64
CA GLN A 249 -19.37 -6.77 15.25
C GLN A 249 -20.58 -6.60 14.33
N GLY A 250 -21.70 -7.12 14.81
CA GLY A 250 -23.00 -6.91 14.24
C GLY A 250 -23.27 -5.42 14.10
N ALA A 251 -23.87 -5.04 12.96
CA ALA A 251 -24.44 -3.72 12.76
C ALA A 251 -25.48 -3.49 13.86
N ALA A 252 -25.15 -2.66 14.86
CA ALA A 252 -26.10 -2.12 15.79
C ALA A 252 -26.70 -0.84 15.21
N GLU A 253 -27.99 -0.90 14.96
CA GLU A 253 -29.00 0.15 15.09
C GLU A 253 -28.71 1.51 14.44
N LEU A 254 -29.29 1.72 13.26
CA LEU A 254 -29.77 3.02 12.82
C LEU A 254 -31.31 3.00 12.95
N ASN A 255 -31.82 3.60 14.03
CA ASN A 255 -33.13 4.20 14.08
C ASN A 255 -33.05 5.63 13.58
#